data_22bebc0948fb962bf11464ac0e5cadeb
#
_entry.id   22bebc0948fb962bf11464ac0e5cadeb
#
_cell.length_a   1.000
_cell.length_b   1.000
_cell.length_c   1.000
_cell.angle_alpha   90.00
_cell.angle_beta   90.00
_cell.angle_gamma   90.00
#
_symmetry.space_group_name_H-M   'P 1'
#
loop_
_entity.id
_entity.type
_entity.pdbx_description
1 polymer ?
#
loop_
_entity_poly.entity_id
_entity_poly.type
_entity_poly.pdbx_seq_one_letter_code
_entity_poly.pdbx_strand_id
1 'polypeptide(L)'
;YTTLFRSTTTAEVRQNKDAGSVSALFRDHKAAFITVLGYTAGGSLIFYTFTTYMQKYLVNTVHMDAKVASYIMTGALFLYMCMQPVFGMLADKIGRRASMLWFGGLGTLCTLPLLLTLKTTTNPIIAFVLITLALAIVSFYTSISGLVKAEMFPVQVRALGVGLAYAVANAIFGGSAEYVALGLKNMGMENTFYWYVTAMMAIAFLFSLRLP
;
A
#
# COMPACT_ATOMS: atom_id res chain seq x y z
N TYR A 1 5.60 -17.13 26.47
CA TYR A 1 6.43 -16.52 25.42
C TYR A 1 6.37 -14.98 25.41
N THR A 2 5.28 -14.35 25.85
CA THR A 2 5.05 -12.89 25.74
C THR A 2 5.68 -12.05 26.85
N THR A 3 5.93 -12.59 28.03
CA THR A 3 6.43 -11.84 29.20
C THR A 3 7.97 -11.73 29.25
N LEU A 4 8.69 -12.73 28.76
CA LEU A 4 10.16 -12.72 28.68
C LEU A 4 10.68 -11.76 27.60
N PHE A 5 9.91 -11.54 26.53
CA PHE A 5 10.30 -10.64 25.44
C PHE A 5 10.22 -9.16 25.81
N ARG A 6 9.47 -8.78 26.85
CA ARG A 6 9.21 -7.37 27.19
C ARG A 6 10.24 -6.77 28.16
N SER A 7 10.86 -7.54 29.02
CA SER A 7 11.73 -7.00 30.07
C SER A 7 13.21 -6.97 29.70
N THR A 8 13.70 -7.98 28.98
CA THR A 8 15.11 -8.04 28.57
C THR A 8 15.42 -7.10 27.39
N THR A 9 14.53 -7.01 26.41
CA THR A 9 14.71 -6.16 25.23
C THR A 9 14.73 -4.65 25.52
N THR A 10 14.00 -4.18 26.54
CA THR A 10 13.93 -2.73 26.82
C THR A 10 15.19 -2.22 27.56
N ALA A 11 15.79 -3.05 28.40
CA ALA A 11 17.02 -2.68 29.11
C ALA A 11 18.24 -2.73 28.18
N GLU A 12 18.36 -3.74 27.34
CA GLU A 12 19.44 -3.87 26.36
C GLU A 12 19.39 -2.78 25.28
N VAL A 13 18.17 -2.41 24.79
CA VAL A 13 18.00 -1.32 23.82
C VAL A 13 18.39 0.02 24.42
N ARG A 14 18.12 0.28 25.70
CA ARG A 14 18.52 1.54 26.36
C ARG A 14 20.04 1.67 26.56
N GLN A 15 20.76 0.56 26.65
CA GLN A 15 22.23 0.57 26.82
C GLN A 15 23.00 0.61 25.48
N ASN A 16 22.33 0.33 24.37
CA ASN A 16 22.97 0.31 23.06
C ASN A 16 23.04 1.74 22.48
N LYS A 17 24.28 2.26 22.29
CA LYS A 17 24.54 3.58 21.70
C LYS A 17 24.01 3.73 20.28
N ASP A 18 23.79 2.63 19.57
CA ASP A 18 23.27 2.62 18.19
C ASP A 18 21.74 2.54 18.15
N ALA A 19 21.04 2.47 19.29
CA ALA A 19 19.58 2.41 19.33
C ALA A 19 18.97 3.70 18.74
N GLY A 20 18.15 3.54 17.69
CA GLY A 20 17.54 4.67 16.98
C GLY A 20 18.47 5.45 16.07
N SER A 21 19.72 4.98 15.84
CA SER A 21 20.69 5.66 14.98
C SER A 21 20.36 5.45 13.49
N VAL A 22 20.25 6.57 12.75
CA VAL A 22 20.11 6.57 11.29
C VAL A 22 21.34 5.93 10.63
N SER A 23 22.53 6.19 11.17
CA SER A 23 23.78 5.61 10.66
C SER A 23 23.78 4.08 10.78
N ALA A 24 23.35 3.53 11.91
CA ALA A 24 23.25 2.08 12.11
C ALA A 24 22.24 1.45 11.14
N LEU A 25 21.10 2.12 10.90
CA LEU A 25 20.09 1.65 9.96
C LEU A 25 20.66 1.48 8.55
N PHE A 26 21.36 2.49 8.05
CA PHE A 26 21.91 2.47 6.67
C PHE A 26 23.21 1.67 6.53
N ARG A 27 23.98 1.51 7.60
CA ARG A 27 25.18 0.67 7.59
C ARG A 27 24.84 -0.82 7.59
N ASP A 28 23.97 -1.25 8.52
CA ASP A 28 23.80 -2.65 8.84
C ASP A 28 22.48 -3.24 8.29
N HIS A 29 21.46 -2.40 8.01
CA HIS A 29 20.10 -2.84 7.62
C HIS A 29 19.61 -2.23 6.31
N LYS A 30 20.53 -1.80 5.44
CA LYS A 30 20.21 -1.15 4.15
C LYS A 30 19.32 -2.02 3.26
N ALA A 31 19.58 -3.33 3.19
CA ALA A 31 18.79 -4.25 2.37
C ALA A 31 17.33 -4.36 2.85
N ALA A 32 17.13 -4.45 4.18
CA ALA A 32 15.80 -4.46 4.77
C ALA A 32 15.07 -3.13 4.50
N PHE A 33 15.75 -2.01 4.67
CA PHE A 33 15.21 -0.68 4.41
C PHE A 33 14.74 -0.52 2.97
N ILE A 34 15.57 -0.89 1.98
CA ILE A 34 15.24 -0.82 0.56
C ILE A 34 14.07 -1.75 0.23
N THR A 35 14.03 -2.96 0.82
CA THR A 35 12.92 -3.89 0.61
C THR A 35 11.62 -3.32 1.15
N VAL A 36 11.61 -2.80 2.37
CA VAL A 36 10.44 -2.16 2.99
C VAL A 36 9.99 -0.94 2.19
N LEU A 37 10.93 -0.09 1.77
CA LEU A 37 10.65 1.08 0.94
C LEU A 37 10.00 0.67 -0.40
N GLY A 38 10.54 -0.35 -1.07
CA GLY A 38 10.09 -0.78 -2.40
C GLY A 38 8.66 -1.27 -2.41
N TYR A 39 8.29 -2.21 -1.53
CA TYR A 39 6.90 -2.67 -1.50
C TYR A 39 5.94 -1.64 -0.89
N THR A 40 6.42 -0.78 0.03
CA THR A 40 5.60 0.30 0.60
C THR A 40 5.31 1.37 -0.45
N ALA A 41 6.25 1.69 -1.33
CA ALA A 41 6.04 2.67 -2.40
C ALA A 41 4.87 2.30 -3.32
N GLY A 42 4.84 1.07 -3.82
CA GLY A 42 3.71 0.56 -4.61
C GLY A 42 2.43 0.45 -3.78
N GLY A 43 2.53 -0.04 -2.54
CA GLY A 43 1.40 -0.14 -1.62
C GLY A 43 0.75 1.21 -1.29
N SER A 44 1.56 2.25 -1.07
CA SER A 44 1.06 3.61 -0.84
C SER A 44 0.44 4.19 -2.10
N LEU A 45 1.09 4.05 -3.24
CA LEU A 45 0.58 4.60 -4.50
C LEU A 45 -0.80 4.01 -4.85
N ILE A 46 -0.95 2.68 -4.83
CA ILE A 46 -2.23 2.04 -5.16
C ILE A 46 -3.30 2.36 -4.12
N PHE A 47 -2.94 2.41 -2.83
CA PHE A 47 -3.85 2.79 -1.76
C PHE A 47 -4.41 4.20 -1.98
N TYR A 48 -3.56 5.20 -2.19
CA TYR A 48 -4.01 6.58 -2.42
C TYR A 48 -4.75 6.73 -3.75
N THR A 49 -4.42 5.94 -4.77
CA THR A 49 -5.14 5.92 -6.04
C THR A 49 -6.59 5.48 -5.84
N PHE A 50 -6.83 4.38 -5.13
CA PHE A 50 -8.19 3.82 -4.97
C PHE A 50 -8.95 4.35 -3.75
N THR A 51 -8.32 5.06 -2.82
CA THR A 51 -9.02 5.69 -1.69
C THR A 51 -9.21 7.19 -1.87
N THR A 52 -8.13 7.94 -2.09
CA THR A 52 -8.16 9.40 -2.10
C THR A 52 -8.47 9.97 -3.48
N TYR A 53 -7.75 9.53 -4.51
CA TYR A 53 -7.90 10.05 -5.87
C TYR A 53 -9.16 9.53 -6.57
N MET A 54 -9.65 8.35 -6.21
CA MET A 54 -10.71 7.66 -6.95
C MET A 54 -12.02 8.45 -7.04
N GLN A 55 -12.41 9.18 -5.99
CA GLN A 55 -13.60 10.03 -6.04
C GLN A 55 -13.47 11.11 -7.14
N LYS A 56 -12.30 11.76 -7.20
CA LYS A 56 -12.03 12.76 -8.25
C LYS A 56 -11.96 12.13 -9.64
N TYR A 57 -11.45 10.91 -9.73
CA TYR A 57 -11.42 10.14 -10.97
C TYR A 57 -12.83 9.86 -11.49
N LEU A 58 -13.75 9.41 -10.63
CA LEU A 58 -15.14 9.15 -11.00
C LEU A 58 -15.85 10.42 -11.51
N VAL A 59 -15.60 11.56 -10.88
CA VAL A 59 -16.21 12.84 -11.30
C VAL A 59 -15.56 13.39 -12.55
N ASN A 60 -14.23 13.44 -12.60
CA ASN A 60 -13.51 14.17 -13.64
C ASN A 60 -13.24 13.34 -14.90
N THR A 61 -13.09 12.00 -14.79
CA THR A 61 -12.75 11.12 -15.90
C THR A 61 -13.96 10.31 -16.36
N VAL A 62 -14.70 9.74 -15.43
CA VAL A 62 -15.90 8.94 -15.73
C VAL A 62 -17.14 9.83 -15.94
N HIS A 63 -17.05 11.10 -15.53
CA HIS A 63 -18.14 12.08 -15.61
C HIS A 63 -19.41 11.69 -14.82
N MET A 64 -19.22 10.99 -13.69
CA MET A 64 -20.30 10.67 -12.77
C MET A 64 -20.70 11.91 -11.94
N ASP A 65 -21.97 11.96 -11.55
CA ASP A 65 -22.45 12.96 -10.59
C ASP A 65 -21.65 12.87 -9.28
N ALA A 66 -21.29 14.02 -8.71
CA ALA A 66 -20.44 14.08 -7.52
C ALA A 66 -21.06 13.40 -6.29
N LYS A 67 -22.41 13.44 -6.15
CA LYS A 67 -23.12 12.75 -5.06
C LYS A 67 -23.06 11.24 -5.25
N VAL A 68 -23.25 10.77 -6.48
CA VAL A 68 -23.15 9.34 -6.82
C VAL A 68 -21.74 8.83 -6.57
N ALA A 69 -20.71 9.55 -7.02
CA ALA A 69 -19.31 9.22 -6.75
C ALA A 69 -19.02 9.15 -5.24
N SER A 70 -19.55 10.08 -4.46
CA SER A 70 -19.41 10.09 -3.00
C SER A 70 -20.07 8.87 -2.34
N TYR A 71 -21.28 8.48 -2.77
CA TYR A 71 -21.95 7.28 -2.25
C TYR A 71 -21.18 6.01 -2.59
N ILE A 72 -20.69 5.89 -3.83
CA ILE A 72 -19.83 4.76 -4.25
C ILE A 72 -18.62 4.66 -3.35
N MET A 73 -17.89 5.76 -3.17
CA MET A 73 -16.67 5.76 -2.37
C MET A 73 -16.94 5.48 -0.89
N THR A 74 -17.99 6.05 -0.32
CA THR A 74 -18.37 5.81 1.08
C THR A 74 -18.68 4.34 1.30
N GLY A 75 -19.50 3.74 0.44
CA GLY A 75 -19.84 2.32 0.52
C GLY A 75 -18.63 1.41 0.32
N ALA A 76 -17.79 1.70 -0.67
CA ALA A 76 -16.58 0.91 -0.95
C ALA A 76 -15.56 0.99 0.19
N LEU A 77 -15.34 2.16 0.77
CA LEU A 77 -14.45 2.35 1.92
C LEU A 77 -15.00 1.70 3.20
N PHE A 78 -16.32 1.72 3.39
CA PHE A 78 -16.94 1.00 4.49
C PHE A 78 -16.71 -0.52 4.37
N LEU A 79 -16.95 -1.09 3.18
CA LEU A 79 -16.64 -2.50 2.94
C LEU A 79 -15.14 -2.80 3.09
N TYR A 80 -14.29 -1.90 2.61
CA TYR A 80 -12.83 -2.01 2.78
C TYR A 80 -12.44 -2.09 4.26
N MET A 81 -13.03 -1.25 5.11
CA MET A 81 -12.83 -1.31 6.56
C MET A 81 -13.24 -2.68 7.13
N CYS A 82 -14.41 -3.20 6.73
CA CYS A 82 -14.89 -4.52 7.16
C CYS A 82 -14.01 -5.67 6.66
N MET A 83 -13.36 -5.52 5.50
CA MET A 83 -12.44 -6.51 4.95
C MET A 83 -11.12 -6.61 5.73
N GLN A 84 -10.65 -5.56 6.43
CA GLN A 84 -9.35 -5.58 7.09
C GLN A 84 -9.17 -6.75 8.07
N PRO A 85 -10.09 -7.01 9.03
CA PRO A 85 -9.93 -8.17 9.92
C PRO A 85 -10.01 -9.51 9.18
N VAL A 86 -10.83 -9.60 8.12
CA VAL A 86 -10.96 -10.83 7.32
C VAL A 86 -9.64 -11.15 6.60
N PHE A 87 -9.02 -10.14 5.96
CA PHE A 87 -7.73 -10.31 5.28
C PHE A 87 -6.58 -10.49 6.27
N GLY A 88 -6.66 -9.92 7.48
CA GLY A 88 -5.73 -10.21 8.57
C GLY A 88 -5.77 -11.69 8.97
N MET A 89 -6.96 -12.23 9.25
CA MET A 89 -7.14 -13.65 9.55
C MET A 89 -6.73 -14.57 8.39
N LEU A 90 -6.97 -14.15 7.16
CA LEU A 90 -6.52 -14.87 5.98
C LEU A 90 -4.99 -14.91 5.91
N ALA A 91 -4.32 -13.78 6.15
CA ALA A 91 -2.87 -13.69 6.17
C ALA A 91 -2.24 -14.56 7.28
N ASP A 92 -2.91 -14.72 8.43
CA ASP A 92 -2.47 -15.63 9.48
C ASP A 92 -2.52 -17.10 9.03
N LYS A 93 -3.47 -17.47 8.15
CA LYS A 93 -3.62 -18.82 7.63
C LYS A 93 -2.67 -19.13 6.46
N ILE A 94 -2.58 -18.23 5.48
CA ILE A 94 -1.78 -18.45 4.26
C ILE A 94 -0.32 -18.05 4.42
N GLY A 95 -0.01 -17.29 5.49
CA GLY A 95 1.30 -16.71 5.73
C GLY A 95 1.45 -15.29 5.16
N ARG A 96 2.22 -14.48 5.87
CA ARG A 96 2.40 -13.05 5.54
C ARG A 96 3.06 -12.82 4.19
N ARG A 97 4.08 -13.61 3.88
CA ARG A 97 4.74 -13.58 2.58
C ARG A 97 3.77 -13.88 1.44
N ALA A 98 2.95 -14.92 1.57
CA ALA A 98 1.95 -15.27 0.56
C ALA A 98 0.94 -14.12 0.37
N SER A 99 0.47 -13.50 1.46
CA SER A 99 -0.43 -12.33 1.37
C SER A 99 0.19 -11.18 0.59
N MET A 100 1.47 -10.86 0.85
CA MET A 100 2.20 -9.81 0.13
C MET A 100 2.42 -10.16 -1.35
N LEU A 101 2.63 -11.44 -1.67
CA LEU A 101 2.75 -11.90 -3.06
C LEU A 101 1.40 -11.83 -3.80
N TRP A 102 0.29 -12.20 -3.14
CA TRP A 102 -1.05 -12.00 -3.68
C TRP A 102 -1.35 -10.53 -3.94
N PHE A 103 -1.02 -9.65 -3.00
CA PHE A 103 -1.13 -8.21 -3.20
C PHE A 103 -0.37 -7.71 -4.43
N GLY A 104 0.93 -8.00 -4.51
CA GLY A 104 1.78 -7.56 -5.62
C GLY A 104 1.39 -8.17 -6.95
N GLY A 105 1.11 -9.49 -6.98
CA GLY A 105 0.73 -10.22 -8.19
C GLY A 105 -0.62 -9.76 -8.74
N LEU A 106 -1.68 -9.80 -7.91
CA LEU A 106 -3.00 -9.34 -8.32
C LEU A 106 -3.00 -7.84 -8.64
N GLY A 107 -2.28 -7.02 -7.85
CA GLY A 107 -2.13 -5.60 -8.13
C GLY A 107 -1.49 -5.34 -9.49
N THR A 108 -0.45 -6.06 -9.85
CA THR A 108 0.20 -5.92 -11.16
C THR A 108 -0.72 -6.35 -12.31
N LEU A 109 -1.44 -7.46 -12.16
CA LEU A 109 -2.28 -8.00 -13.22
C LEU A 109 -3.60 -7.24 -13.37
N CYS A 110 -4.20 -6.80 -12.25
CA CYS A 110 -5.56 -6.26 -12.25
C CYS A 110 -5.63 -4.73 -12.31
N THR A 111 -4.60 -3.98 -11.89
CA THR A 111 -4.68 -2.51 -11.82
C THR A 111 -4.99 -1.87 -13.16
N LEU A 112 -4.26 -2.26 -14.20
CA LEU A 112 -4.47 -1.70 -15.55
C LEU A 112 -5.87 -2.02 -16.10
N PRO A 113 -6.33 -3.28 -16.16
CA PRO A 113 -7.67 -3.59 -16.64
C PRO A 113 -8.78 -2.97 -15.78
N LEU A 114 -8.61 -2.89 -14.46
CA LEU A 114 -9.59 -2.24 -13.57
C LEU A 114 -9.74 -0.75 -13.90
N LEU A 115 -8.64 -0.01 -14.04
CA LEU A 115 -8.69 1.41 -14.37
C LEU A 115 -9.22 1.67 -15.80
N LEU A 116 -8.85 0.84 -16.77
CA LEU A 116 -9.37 0.96 -18.13
C LEU A 116 -10.88 0.67 -18.20
N THR A 117 -11.35 -0.38 -17.52
CA THR A 117 -12.77 -0.71 -17.46
C THR A 117 -13.55 0.38 -16.72
N LEU A 118 -13.00 0.89 -15.63
CA LEU A 118 -13.60 1.94 -14.83
C LEU A 118 -13.77 3.24 -15.64
N LYS A 119 -12.78 3.57 -16.50
CA LYS A 119 -12.82 4.74 -17.38
C LYS A 119 -14.01 4.73 -18.34
N THR A 120 -14.43 3.55 -18.82
CA THR A 120 -15.52 3.39 -19.79
C THR A 120 -16.87 3.10 -19.13
N THR A 121 -16.90 2.92 -17.81
CA THR A 121 -18.09 2.51 -17.07
C THR A 121 -18.92 3.72 -16.64
N THR A 122 -20.14 3.83 -17.13
CA THR A 122 -21.13 4.82 -16.69
C THR A 122 -22.07 4.31 -15.60
N ASN A 123 -22.11 2.99 -15.37
CA ASN A 123 -23.00 2.36 -14.40
C ASN A 123 -22.39 2.45 -12.98
N PRO A 124 -23.07 3.09 -12.00
CA PRO A 124 -22.58 3.24 -10.64
C PRO A 124 -22.33 1.91 -9.90
N ILE A 125 -23.15 0.89 -10.18
CA ILE A 125 -23.03 -0.43 -9.53
C ILE A 125 -21.74 -1.11 -10.02
N ILE A 126 -21.47 -1.06 -11.32
CA ILE A 126 -20.24 -1.66 -11.87
C ILE A 126 -19.01 -0.92 -11.32
N ALA A 127 -19.04 0.43 -11.26
CA ALA A 127 -17.97 1.21 -10.68
C ALA A 127 -17.73 0.84 -9.21
N PHE A 128 -18.79 0.70 -8.42
CA PHE A 128 -18.71 0.25 -7.02
C PHE A 128 -18.04 -1.12 -6.88
N VAL A 129 -18.45 -2.10 -7.70
CA VAL A 129 -17.86 -3.44 -7.70
C VAL A 129 -16.39 -3.42 -8.07
N LEU A 130 -16.01 -2.69 -9.14
CA LEU A 130 -14.61 -2.60 -9.59
C LEU A 130 -13.70 -1.95 -8.53
N ILE A 131 -14.18 -0.87 -7.89
CA ILE A 131 -13.44 -0.20 -6.82
C ILE A 131 -13.32 -1.12 -5.60
N THR A 132 -14.39 -1.82 -5.22
CA THR A 132 -14.37 -2.77 -4.11
C THR A 132 -13.40 -3.92 -4.37
N LEU A 133 -13.33 -4.44 -5.60
CA LEU A 133 -12.34 -5.44 -5.99
C LEU A 133 -10.91 -4.92 -5.89
N ALA A 134 -10.65 -3.69 -6.35
CA ALA A 134 -9.35 -3.07 -6.19
C ALA A 134 -8.96 -2.92 -4.71
N LEU A 135 -9.89 -2.47 -3.87
CA LEU A 135 -9.67 -2.34 -2.43
C LEU A 135 -9.50 -3.70 -1.73
N ALA A 136 -10.15 -4.78 -2.22
CA ALA A 136 -9.90 -6.14 -1.74
C ALA A 136 -8.45 -6.58 -2.03
N ILE A 137 -7.91 -6.27 -3.22
CA ILE A 137 -6.50 -6.52 -3.54
C ILE A 137 -5.58 -5.72 -2.59
N VAL A 138 -5.89 -4.46 -2.35
CA VAL A 138 -5.14 -3.60 -1.42
C VAL A 138 -5.19 -4.13 0.01
N SER A 139 -6.29 -4.79 0.41
CA SER A 139 -6.46 -5.35 1.76
C SER A 139 -5.46 -6.45 2.10
N PHE A 140 -4.95 -7.21 1.12
CA PHE A 140 -3.85 -8.17 1.34
C PHE A 140 -2.59 -7.51 1.91
N TYR A 141 -2.35 -6.26 1.55
CA TYR A 141 -1.23 -5.47 2.03
C TYR A 141 -1.58 -4.72 3.32
N THR A 142 -2.67 -3.95 3.32
CA THR A 142 -2.94 -3.00 4.40
C THR A 142 -3.26 -3.67 5.73
N SER A 143 -3.87 -4.85 5.71
CA SER A 143 -4.20 -5.61 6.93
C SER A 143 -2.97 -6.07 7.73
N ILE A 144 -1.82 -6.27 7.07
CA ILE A 144 -0.61 -6.83 7.70
C ILE A 144 0.65 -5.98 7.51
N SER A 145 0.59 -4.91 6.72
CA SER A 145 1.78 -4.15 6.31
C SER A 145 2.62 -3.62 7.47
N GLY A 146 1.99 -3.20 8.56
CA GLY A 146 2.66 -2.73 9.75
C GLY A 146 3.50 -3.83 10.41
N LEU A 147 2.94 -5.03 10.50
CA LEU A 147 3.59 -6.20 11.08
C LEU A 147 4.77 -6.68 10.23
N VAL A 148 4.56 -6.82 8.92
CA VAL A 148 5.61 -7.22 7.96
C VAL A 148 6.79 -6.23 7.99
N LYS A 149 6.50 -4.92 8.01
CA LYS A 149 7.55 -3.90 8.17
C LYS A 149 8.32 -4.04 9.47
N ALA A 150 7.62 -4.27 10.58
CA ALA A 150 8.23 -4.40 11.90
C ALA A 150 9.15 -5.62 12.01
N GLU A 151 8.83 -6.72 11.33
CA GLU A 151 9.63 -7.94 11.33
C GLU A 151 10.93 -7.83 10.53
N MET A 152 10.98 -6.91 9.57
CA MET A 152 12.19 -6.69 8.76
C MET A 152 13.33 -6.03 9.54
N PHE A 153 13.07 -5.46 10.71
CA PHE A 153 14.07 -4.73 11.48
C PHE A 153 14.24 -5.30 12.88
N PRO A 154 15.48 -5.40 13.40
CA PRO A 154 15.73 -5.73 14.80
C PRO A 154 15.20 -4.61 15.71
N VAL A 155 14.94 -4.95 16.97
CA VAL A 155 14.27 -4.07 17.94
C VAL A 155 14.94 -2.71 18.08
N GLN A 156 16.27 -2.65 17.98
CA GLN A 156 17.07 -1.44 18.17
C GLN A 156 16.77 -0.33 17.14
N VAL A 157 16.52 -0.71 15.90
CA VAL A 157 16.27 0.25 14.78
C VAL A 157 14.88 0.11 14.17
N ARG A 158 14.02 -0.75 14.73
CA ARG A 158 12.70 -1.08 14.18
C ARG A 158 11.81 0.14 14.00
N ALA A 159 11.65 0.96 15.04
CA ALA A 159 10.80 2.14 15.00
C ALA A 159 11.28 3.13 13.93
N LEU A 160 12.59 3.36 13.86
CA LEU A 160 13.20 4.23 12.87
C LEU A 160 13.09 3.66 11.46
N GLY A 161 13.44 2.38 11.26
CA GLY A 161 13.40 1.74 9.94
C GLY A 161 12.00 1.69 9.34
N VAL A 162 11.00 1.30 10.15
CA VAL A 162 9.59 1.30 9.72
C VAL A 162 9.10 2.72 9.47
N GLY A 163 9.32 3.64 10.40
CA GLY A 163 8.81 5.01 10.34
C GLY A 163 9.41 5.78 9.15
N LEU A 164 10.73 5.70 8.97
CA LEU A 164 11.41 6.41 7.89
C LEU A 164 11.03 5.84 6.51
N ALA A 165 11.04 4.51 6.34
CA ALA A 165 10.64 3.90 5.08
C ALA A 165 9.19 4.23 4.72
N TYR A 166 8.28 4.19 5.70
CA TYR A 166 6.88 4.54 5.51
C TYR A 166 6.70 6.03 5.17
N ALA A 167 7.37 6.93 5.90
CA ALA A 167 7.28 8.36 5.65
C ALA A 167 7.78 8.75 4.25
N VAL A 168 8.93 8.21 3.84
CA VAL A 168 9.49 8.46 2.50
C VAL A 168 8.59 7.90 1.41
N ALA A 169 8.12 6.66 1.54
CA ALA A 169 7.23 6.05 0.56
C ALA A 169 5.90 6.81 0.42
N ASN A 170 5.29 7.19 1.55
CA ASN A 170 4.04 7.94 1.53
C ASN A 170 4.21 9.35 0.98
N ALA A 171 5.25 10.08 1.37
CA ALA A 171 5.47 11.44 0.89
C ALA A 171 5.71 11.47 -0.63
N ILE A 172 6.55 10.55 -1.14
CA ILE A 172 6.94 10.55 -2.56
C ILE A 172 5.85 9.92 -3.43
N PHE A 173 5.32 8.74 -3.07
CA PHE A 173 4.44 7.96 -3.94
C PHE A 173 2.96 8.08 -3.55
N GLY A 174 2.64 8.10 -2.26
CA GLY A 174 1.28 8.26 -1.79
C GLY A 174 0.76 9.69 -1.96
N GLY A 175 1.43 10.66 -1.36
CA GLY A 175 1.02 12.06 -1.39
C GLY A 175 1.06 12.70 -2.77
N SER A 176 1.96 12.24 -3.67
CA SER A 176 2.03 12.74 -5.04
C SER A 176 1.06 12.03 -6.01
N ALA A 177 0.41 10.94 -5.61
CA ALA A 177 -0.42 10.13 -6.51
C ALA A 177 -1.46 10.95 -7.27
N GLU A 178 -2.21 11.78 -6.55
CA GLU A 178 -3.22 12.65 -7.14
C GLU A 178 -2.60 13.73 -8.04
N TYR A 179 -1.50 14.36 -7.60
CA TYR A 179 -0.82 15.37 -8.39
C TYR A 179 -0.30 14.83 -9.72
N VAL A 180 0.33 13.66 -9.69
CA VAL A 180 0.82 12.97 -10.90
C VAL A 180 -0.35 12.58 -11.81
N ALA A 181 -1.44 12.03 -11.24
CA ALA A 181 -2.62 11.65 -12.00
C ALA A 181 -3.27 12.83 -12.72
N LEU A 182 -3.50 13.92 -12.01
CA LEU A 182 -4.09 15.14 -12.58
C LEU A 182 -3.16 15.83 -13.58
N GLY A 183 -1.86 15.86 -13.29
CA GLY A 183 -0.85 16.42 -14.18
C GLY A 183 -0.81 15.68 -15.53
N LEU A 184 -0.75 14.36 -15.51
CA LEU A 184 -0.78 13.52 -16.70
C LEU A 184 -2.12 13.64 -17.47
N LYS A 185 -3.23 13.75 -16.74
CA LYS A 185 -4.55 13.98 -17.36
C LYS A 185 -4.59 15.31 -18.09
N ASN A 186 -4.09 16.39 -17.50
CA ASN A 186 -4.07 17.72 -18.11
C ASN A 186 -3.19 17.75 -19.37
N MET A 187 -2.19 16.87 -19.46
CA MET A 187 -1.34 16.68 -20.64
C MET A 187 -1.99 15.75 -21.70
N GLY A 188 -3.21 15.26 -21.48
CA GLY A 188 -3.85 14.27 -22.37
C GLY A 188 -3.25 12.85 -22.27
N MET A 189 -2.40 12.59 -21.29
CA MET A 189 -1.66 11.33 -21.11
C MET A 189 -2.18 10.50 -19.92
N GLU A 190 -3.47 10.52 -19.66
CA GLU A 190 -4.09 9.86 -18.50
C GLU A 190 -3.75 8.36 -18.41
N ASN A 191 -3.70 7.66 -19.54
CA ASN A 191 -3.34 6.24 -19.56
C ASN A 191 -1.92 5.97 -19.04
N THR A 192 -1.01 6.94 -19.11
CA THR A 192 0.35 6.82 -18.56
C THR A 192 0.31 6.68 -17.04
N PHE A 193 -0.66 7.30 -16.37
CA PHE A 193 -0.86 7.11 -14.94
C PHE A 193 -1.21 5.65 -14.59
N TYR A 194 -2.04 4.99 -15.42
CA TYR A 194 -2.41 3.58 -15.19
C TYR A 194 -1.20 2.66 -15.29
N TRP A 195 -0.35 2.90 -16.29
CA TRP A 195 0.92 2.18 -16.45
C TRP A 195 1.90 2.48 -15.31
N TYR A 196 1.94 3.71 -14.84
CA TYR A 196 2.77 4.10 -13.69
C TYR A 196 2.37 3.33 -12.43
N VAL A 197 1.08 3.29 -12.09
CA VAL A 197 0.60 2.52 -10.93
C VAL A 197 0.88 1.03 -11.10
N THR A 198 0.65 0.48 -12.30
CA THR A 198 0.89 -0.94 -12.59
C THR A 198 2.39 -1.28 -12.50
N ALA A 199 3.27 -0.45 -13.02
CA ALA A 199 4.72 -0.64 -12.91
C ALA A 199 5.19 -0.59 -11.45
N MET A 200 4.66 0.31 -10.65
CA MET A 200 4.96 0.38 -9.22
C MET A 200 4.44 -0.84 -8.45
N MET A 201 3.32 -1.44 -8.88
CA MET A 201 2.84 -2.70 -8.34
C MET A 201 3.75 -3.86 -8.70
N ALA A 202 4.28 -3.90 -9.93
CA ALA A 202 5.29 -4.89 -10.34
C ALA A 202 6.58 -4.75 -9.49
N ILE A 203 7.02 -3.52 -9.25
CA ILE A 203 8.15 -3.26 -8.34
C ILE A 203 7.84 -3.75 -6.93
N ALA A 204 6.67 -3.45 -6.38
CA ALA A 204 6.26 -3.94 -5.06
C ALA A 204 6.22 -5.47 -5.01
N PHE A 205 5.77 -6.14 -6.07
CA PHE A 205 5.80 -7.59 -6.19
C PHE A 205 7.23 -8.14 -6.13
N LEU A 206 8.15 -7.56 -6.91
CA LEU A 206 9.56 -7.99 -6.93
C LEU A 206 10.21 -7.84 -5.56
N PHE A 207 9.93 -6.75 -4.83
CA PHE A 207 10.42 -6.59 -3.47
C PHE A 207 9.75 -7.54 -2.48
N SER A 208 8.48 -7.89 -2.68
CA SER A 208 7.77 -8.88 -1.86
C SER A 208 8.33 -10.29 -2.02
N LEU A 209 8.95 -10.63 -3.15
CA LEU A 209 9.67 -11.90 -3.35
C LEU A 209 10.87 -12.05 -2.41
N ARG A 210 11.45 -10.94 -1.93
CA ARG A 210 12.60 -10.91 -1.01
C ARG A 210 12.20 -11.04 0.47
N LEU A 211 10.90 -11.09 0.76
CA LEU A 211 10.42 -11.31 2.12
C LEU A 211 10.76 -12.74 2.57
N PRO A 212 11.15 -12.92 3.85
CA PRO A 212 11.48 -14.22 4.41
C PRO A 212 10.27 -15.16 4.50
#